data_0b7ad48c87a9b64c6ba59a59fe7d4258
#
_entry.id   0b7ad48c87a9b64c6ba59a59fe7d4258
#
_cell.length_a   1.000
_cell.length_b   1.000
_cell.length_c   1.000
_cell.angle_alpha   90.00
_cell.angle_beta   90.00
_cell.angle_gamma   90.00
#
_symmetry.space_group_name_H-M   'P 1'
#
loop_
_entity.id
_entity.type
_entity.pdbx_description
1 polymer ?
#
loop_
_entity_poly.entity_id
_entity_poly.type
_entity_poly.pdbx_seq_one_letter_code
_entity_poly.pdbx_strand_id
1 'polypeptide(L)'
;MIFRNIYFRLVLLAVVVYFLHRFAPTPVKYPKTESLEYYIDVYHEKEIMDEYQWLENENSKKTKAWIQKQNSFTDSYFRRIPFKKKIEKRLKELWDYPTQSLPFIKGNKVYFYKNT
;
A
#
# COMPACT_ATOMS: atom_id res chain seq x y z
N MET A 1 -49.04 -2.13 -25.94
CA MET A 1 -48.25 -3.14 -25.18
C MET A 1 -46.74 -3.02 -25.42
N ILE A 2 -46.28 -2.63 -26.59
CA ILE A 2 -44.87 -2.50 -26.99
C ILE A 2 -44.11 -1.40 -26.23
N PHE A 3 -44.67 -0.22 -26.07
CA PHE A 3 -44.03 0.93 -25.41
C PHE A 3 -43.70 0.70 -23.94
N ARG A 4 -44.52 -0.05 -23.20
CA ARG A 4 -44.28 -0.40 -21.79
C ARG A 4 -43.04 -1.27 -21.62
N ASN A 5 -42.74 -2.10 -22.59
CA ASN A 5 -41.52 -2.96 -22.59
C ASN A 5 -40.27 -2.14 -22.92
N ILE A 6 -40.35 -1.12 -23.74
CA ILE A 6 -39.19 -0.27 -24.08
C ILE A 6 -38.79 0.59 -22.88
N TYR A 7 -39.73 1.25 -22.21
CA TYR A 7 -39.44 2.02 -21.01
C TYR A 7 -38.83 1.17 -19.89
N PHE A 8 -39.39 -0.03 -19.68
CA PHE A 8 -38.85 -0.94 -18.70
C PHE A 8 -37.40 -1.35 -19.02
N ARG A 9 -37.09 -1.64 -20.27
CA ARG A 9 -35.73 -1.97 -20.73
C ARG A 9 -34.75 -0.81 -20.57
N LEU A 10 -35.18 0.41 -20.87
CA LEU A 10 -34.38 1.62 -20.70
C LEU A 10 -34.08 1.90 -19.23
N VAL A 11 -35.07 1.74 -18.34
CA VAL A 11 -34.86 1.87 -16.89
C VAL A 11 -33.90 0.80 -16.37
N LEU A 12 -34.08 -0.45 -16.79
CA LEU A 12 -33.17 -1.52 -16.40
C LEU A 12 -31.73 -1.26 -16.86
N LEU A 13 -31.56 -0.81 -18.10
CA LEU A 13 -30.25 -0.43 -18.64
C LEU A 13 -29.60 0.71 -17.83
N ALA A 14 -30.38 1.74 -17.52
CA ALA A 14 -29.91 2.87 -16.71
C ALA A 14 -29.47 2.43 -15.31
N VAL A 15 -30.23 1.54 -14.68
CA VAL A 15 -29.87 0.95 -13.39
C VAL A 15 -28.58 0.12 -13.49
N VAL A 16 -28.45 -0.71 -14.51
CA VAL A 16 -27.22 -1.50 -14.73
C VAL A 16 -26.01 -0.58 -14.97
N VAL A 17 -26.15 0.41 -15.82
CA VAL A 17 -25.07 1.40 -16.09
C VAL A 17 -24.71 2.16 -14.82
N TYR A 18 -25.68 2.57 -14.01
CA TYR A 18 -25.44 3.21 -12.72
C TYR A 18 -24.65 2.32 -11.78
N PHE A 19 -25.02 1.04 -11.64
CA PHE A 19 -24.30 0.09 -10.82
C PHE A 19 -22.89 -0.18 -11.35
N LEU A 20 -22.71 -0.37 -12.65
CA LEU A 20 -21.40 -0.54 -13.27
C LEU A 20 -20.50 0.67 -13.00
N HIS A 21 -21.04 1.89 -13.13
CA HIS A 21 -20.29 3.11 -12.85
C HIS A 21 -19.97 3.27 -11.36
N ARG A 22 -20.90 2.89 -10.48
CA ARG A 22 -20.74 3.01 -9.02
C ARG A 22 -19.71 2.02 -8.46
N PHE A 23 -19.56 0.85 -9.08
CA PHE A 23 -18.64 -0.20 -8.67
C PHE A 23 -17.40 -0.31 -9.56
N ALA A 24 -17.26 0.54 -10.58
CA ALA A 24 -16.04 0.60 -11.36
C ALA A 24 -14.85 0.98 -10.46
N PRO A 25 -13.73 0.27 -10.55
CA PRO A 25 -12.54 0.60 -9.79
C PRO A 25 -12.05 1.99 -10.22
N THR A 26 -12.07 2.95 -9.30
CA THR A 26 -11.48 4.26 -9.55
C THR A 26 -9.95 4.15 -9.58
N PRO A 27 -9.29 4.67 -10.62
CA PRO A 27 -7.84 4.64 -10.68
C PRO A 27 -7.24 5.39 -9.49
N VAL A 28 -6.26 4.75 -8.86
CA VAL A 28 -5.57 5.32 -7.70
C VAL A 28 -4.60 6.39 -8.19
N LYS A 29 -4.80 7.64 -7.76
CA LYS A 29 -3.88 8.75 -8.06
C LYS A 29 -2.87 8.87 -6.92
N TYR A 30 -1.66 8.39 -7.15
CA TYR A 30 -0.57 8.51 -6.19
C TYR A 30 -0.05 9.96 -6.08
N PRO A 31 0.45 10.39 -4.92
CA PRO A 31 1.15 11.66 -4.80
C PRO A 31 2.37 11.66 -5.73
N LYS A 32 2.54 12.76 -6.47
CA LYS A 32 3.72 12.91 -7.34
C LYS A 32 4.99 12.99 -6.49
N THR A 33 6.00 12.24 -6.91
CA THR A 33 7.37 12.37 -6.41
C THR A 33 8.10 13.39 -7.29
N GLU A 34 8.79 14.34 -6.67
CA GLU A 34 9.61 15.30 -7.39
C GLU A 34 10.86 14.60 -7.91
N SER A 35 11.11 14.69 -9.20
CA SER A 35 12.39 14.33 -9.79
C SER A 35 13.33 15.52 -9.65
N LEU A 36 14.58 15.26 -9.25
CA LEU A 36 15.65 16.26 -9.31
C LEU A 36 16.42 16.04 -10.61
N GLU A 37 16.61 17.13 -11.35
CA GLU A 37 17.50 17.13 -12.49
C GLU A 37 18.95 17.00 -11.98
N TYR A 38 19.72 16.09 -12.57
CA TYR A 38 21.20 16.00 -12.45
C TYR A 38 21.80 15.31 -11.21
N TYR A 39 21.41 14.08 -10.93
CA TYR A 39 22.32 13.19 -10.22
C TYR A 39 22.79 12.10 -11.19
N ILE A 40 24.08 12.01 -11.43
CA ILE A 40 24.67 11.03 -12.34
C ILE A 40 25.62 10.17 -11.53
N ASP A 41 25.29 8.90 -11.40
CA ASP A 41 26.19 7.89 -10.87
C ASP A 41 26.95 7.20 -12.01
N VAL A 42 28.20 6.87 -11.78
CA VAL A 42 29.03 6.17 -12.75
C VAL A 42 29.29 4.75 -12.29
N TYR A 43 28.72 3.78 -13.02
CA TYR A 43 28.94 2.35 -12.80
C TYR A 43 29.59 1.72 -14.02
N HIS A 44 30.78 1.13 -13.84
CA HIS A 44 31.51 0.48 -14.92
C HIS A 44 31.63 1.36 -16.19
N GLU A 45 32.06 2.61 -15.98
CA GLU A 45 32.23 3.63 -17.03
C GLU A 45 30.93 4.06 -17.74
N LYS A 46 29.76 3.66 -17.21
CA LYS A 46 28.45 4.10 -17.70
C LYS A 46 27.83 5.09 -16.73
N GLU A 47 27.40 6.21 -17.29
CA GLU A 47 26.62 7.20 -16.55
C GLU A 47 25.18 6.74 -16.44
N ILE A 48 24.66 6.73 -15.19
CA ILE A 48 23.29 6.39 -14.88
C ILE A 48 22.68 7.58 -14.15
N MET A 49 21.61 8.12 -14.72
CA MET A 49 20.87 9.22 -14.10
C MET A 49 19.92 8.69 -13.05
N ASP A 50 20.01 9.21 -11.81
CA ASP A 50 19.06 8.93 -10.74
C ASP A 50 18.38 10.23 -10.28
N GLU A 51 17.15 10.41 -10.73
CA GLU A 51 16.31 11.56 -10.37
C GLU A 51 15.83 11.53 -8.92
N TYR A 52 15.96 10.39 -8.24
CA TYR A 52 15.40 10.14 -6.90
C TYR A 52 16.45 9.93 -5.82
N GLN A 53 17.72 10.14 -6.10
CA GLN A 53 18.80 9.94 -5.13
C GLN A 53 18.64 10.76 -3.85
N TRP A 54 17.92 11.89 -3.91
CA TRP A 54 17.60 12.67 -2.72
C TRP A 54 16.79 11.89 -1.66
N LEU A 55 16.11 10.78 -2.03
CA LEU A 55 15.40 9.90 -1.12
C LEU A 55 16.34 9.06 -0.24
N GLU A 56 17.58 8.84 -0.64
CA GLU A 56 18.57 8.07 0.13
C GLU A 56 18.89 8.74 1.47
N ASN A 57 18.77 10.06 1.56
CA ASN A 57 18.96 10.76 2.82
C ASN A 57 17.68 10.72 3.68
N GLU A 58 17.52 9.63 4.47
CA GLU A 58 16.39 9.43 5.37
C GLU A 58 16.21 10.57 6.40
N ASN A 59 17.28 11.27 6.75
CA ASN A 59 17.27 12.32 7.75
C ASN A 59 16.86 13.69 7.20
N SER A 60 16.85 13.85 5.88
CA SER A 60 16.48 15.12 5.26
C SER A 60 15.02 15.48 5.55
N LYS A 61 14.76 16.77 5.73
CA LYS A 61 13.38 17.28 5.90
C LYS A 61 12.51 16.98 4.68
N LYS A 62 13.10 16.98 3.48
CA LYS A 62 12.42 16.74 2.22
C LYS A 62 11.96 15.28 2.15
N THR A 63 12.83 14.32 2.46
CA THR A 63 12.50 12.87 2.49
C THR A 63 11.43 12.58 3.53
N LYS A 64 11.57 13.12 4.75
CA LYS A 64 10.56 12.98 5.80
C LYS A 64 9.18 13.52 5.39
N ALA A 65 9.14 14.68 4.74
CA ALA A 65 7.89 15.25 4.25
C ALA A 65 7.27 14.39 3.13
N TRP A 66 8.08 13.84 2.25
CA TRP A 66 7.62 12.92 1.21
C TRP A 66 7.05 11.63 1.82
N ILE A 67 7.76 10.99 2.78
CA ILE A 67 7.28 9.81 3.50
C ILE A 67 5.93 10.10 4.16
N GLN A 68 5.80 11.23 4.86
CA GLN A 68 4.56 11.61 5.52
C GLN A 68 3.40 11.76 4.52
N LYS A 69 3.65 12.36 3.36
CA LYS A 69 2.66 12.52 2.29
C LYS A 69 2.23 11.17 1.73
N GLN A 70 3.15 10.24 1.47
CA GLN A 70 2.86 8.89 0.99
C GLN A 70 2.07 8.08 2.03
N ASN A 71 2.48 8.14 3.30
CA ASN A 71 1.80 7.46 4.39
C ASN A 71 0.36 7.99 4.58
N SER A 72 0.18 9.31 4.57
CA SER A 72 -1.16 9.92 4.68
C SER A 72 -2.09 9.48 3.55
N PHE A 73 -1.56 9.37 2.35
CA PHE A 73 -2.30 8.87 1.19
C PHE A 73 -2.68 7.39 1.38
N THR A 74 -1.73 6.54 1.75
CA THR A 74 -1.92 5.12 2.00
C THR A 74 -2.95 4.88 3.11
N ASP A 75 -2.85 5.60 4.22
CA ASP A 75 -3.80 5.53 5.32
C ASP A 75 -5.21 5.94 4.89
N SER A 76 -5.32 6.99 4.07
CA SER A 76 -6.60 7.43 3.53
C SER A 76 -7.26 6.38 2.63
N TYR A 77 -6.45 5.65 1.87
CA TYR A 77 -6.91 4.55 1.03
C TYR A 77 -7.39 3.37 1.89
N PHE A 78 -6.56 2.93 2.84
CA PHE A 78 -6.91 1.80 3.72
C PHE A 78 -8.11 2.07 4.62
N ARG A 79 -8.36 3.31 5.03
CA ARG A 79 -9.57 3.66 5.79
C ARG A 79 -10.87 3.39 5.04
N ARG A 80 -10.84 3.40 3.71
CA ARG A 80 -12.03 3.13 2.88
C ARG A 80 -12.34 1.65 2.69
N ILE A 81 -11.43 0.75 3.10
CA ILE A 81 -11.62 -0.69 2.94
C ILE A 81 -12.47 -1.22 4.10
N PRO A 82 -13.73 -1.63 3.86
CA PRO A 82 -14.65 -2.00 4.95
C PRO A 82 -14.22 -3.24 5.72
N PHE A 83 -13.47 -4.14 5.08
CA PHE A 83 -13.00 -5.39 5.68
C PHE A 83 -11.57 -5.34 6.22
N LYS A 84 -10.92 -4.17 6.26
CA LYS A 84 -9.56 -3.99 6.78
C LYS A 84 -9.38 -4.59 8.17
N LYS A 85 -10.29 -4.26 9.09
CA LYS A 85 -10.24 -4.76 10.48
C LYS A 85 -10.36 -6.28 10.57
N LYS A 86 -11.17 -6.89 9.69
CA LYS A 86 -11.32 -8.36 9.65
C LYS A 86 -10.02 -9.03 9.20
N ILE A 87 -9.36 -8.49 8.17
CA ILE A 87 -8.06 -8.97 7.70
C ILE A 87 -7.00 -8.79 8.78
N GLU A 88 -6.93 -7.61 9.40
CA GLU A 88 -5.97 -7.32 10.47
C GLU A 88 -6.11 -8.30 11.65
N LYS A 89 -7.35 -8.54 12.09
CA LYS A 89 -7.63 -9.52 13.14
C LYS A 89 -7.13 -10.91 12.73
N ARG A 90 -7.46 -11.35 11.51
CA ARG A 90 -7.05 -12.67 11.03
C ARG A 90 -5.54 -12.81 10.88
N LEU A 91 -4.85 -11.78 10.43
CA LEU A 91 -3.39 -11.78 10.36
C LEU A 91 -2.76 -11.87 11.75
N LYS A 92 -3.28 -11.14 12.74
CA LYS A 92 -2.82 -11.25 14.13
C LYS A 92 -3.00 -12.66 14.68
N GLU A 93 -4.18 -13.27 14.49
CA GLU A 93 -4.45 -14.66 14.90
C GLU A 93 -3.49 -15.68 14.25
N LEU A 94 -3.16 -15.47 12.97
CA LEU A 94 -2.25 -16.35 12.25
C LEU A 94 -0.78 -16.17 12.65
N TRP A 95 -0.41 -14.96 13.05
CA TRP A 95 0.97 -14.61 13.42
C TRP A 95 1.28 -14.89 14.88
N ASP A 96 0.27 -14.81 15.75
CA ASP A 96 0.39 -15.02 17.18
C ASP A 96 0.22 -16.50 17.53
N TYR A 97 1.27 -17.27 17.29
CA TYR A 97 1.36 -18.67 17.64
C TYR A 97 2.59 -18.95 18.50
N PRO A 98 2.53 -19.96 19.37
CA PRO A 98 3.66 -20.31 20.22
C PRO A 98 4.90 -20.66 19.40
N THR A 99 5.97 -19.94 19.61
CA THR A 99 7.26 -20.18 18.94
C THR A 99 8.39 -20.15 19.93
N GLN A 100 9.44 -20.88 19.64
CA GLN A 100 10.69 -20.86 20.41
C GLN A 100 11.86 -20.82 19.45
N SER A 101 12.81 -19.92 19.70
CA SER A 101 14.05 -19.88 18.95
C SER A 101 14.99 -21.02 19.33
N LEU A 102 15.99 -21.27 18.51
CA LEU A 102 17.11 -22.10 18.94
C LEU A 102 17.76 -21.48 20.17
N PRO A 103 18.11 -22.30 21.20
CA PRO A 103 18.81 -21.79 22.35
C PRO A 103 20.28 -21.45 22.01
N PHE A 104 20.81 -20.43 22.68
CA PHE A 104 22.22 -20.09 22.60
C PHE A 104 22.82 -19.96 24.00
N ILE A 105 24.10 -20.30 24.14
CA ILE A 105 24.83 -20.30 25.42
C ILE A 105 25.66 -19.04 25.51
N LYS A 106 25.58 -18.36 26.67
CA LYS A 106 26.44 -17.22 26.99
C LYS A 106 26.90 -17.36 28.45
N GLY A 107 28.20 -17.63 28.64
CA GLY A 107 28.76 -18.01 29.96
C GLY A 107 28.18 -19.34 30.43
N ASN A 108 27.63 -19.39 31.63
CA ASN A 108 27.00 -20.58 32.21
C ASN A 108 25.45 -20.58 32.07
N LYS A 109 24.91 -19.76 31.20
CA LYS A 109 23.47 -19.63 31.01
C LYS A 109 23.05 -19.93 29.58
N VAL A 110 21.83 -20.48 29.45
CA VAL A 110 21.17 -20.74 28.16
C VAL A 110 20.08 -19.73 27.97
N TYR A 111 20.03 -19.12 26.81
CA TYR A 111 19.04 -18.10 26.42
C TYR A 111 18.27 -18.57 25.19
N PHE A 112 17.01 -18.22 25.13
CA PHE A 112 16.16 -18.42 23.96
C PHE A 112 15.03 -17.37 23.95
N TYR A 113 14.51 -17.09 22.78
CA TYR A 113 13.31 -16.26 22.62
C TYR A 113 12.09 -17.18 22.60
N LYS A 114 11.04 -16.80 23.30
CA LYS A 114 9.79 -17.54 23.35
C LYS A 114 8.61 -16.58 23.18
N ASN A 115 7.69 -16.93 22.28
CA ASN A 115 6.36 -16.37 22.19
C ASN A 115 5.37 -17.39 22.81
N THR A 116 4.46 -16.90 23.65
CA THR A 116 3.49 -17.78 24.39
C THR A 116 2.07 -17.36 24.10
#